data_62969d6311701f4f68d511cdb9a844a8
#
_entry.id   62969d6311701f4f68d511cdb9a844a8
#
_cell.length_a   1.000
_cell.length_b   1.000
_cell.length_c   1.000
_cell.angle_alpha   90.00
_cell.angle_beta   90.00
_cell.angle_gamma   90.00
#
_symmetry.space_group_name_H-M   'P 1'
#
loop_
_entity.id
_entity.type
_entity.pdbx_description
1 polymer ?
#
loop_
_entity_poly.entity_id
_entity_poly.type
_entity_poly.pdbx_seq_one_letter_code
_entity_poly.pdbx_strand_id
1 'polypeptide(L)' 'MRLIPSYKPMEITFIRKDKTKTDLKKDLKISTATLAKMSKGENVALSILINICEYLECIIEDVIELVQAEENHQS' A
#
# COMPACT_ATOMS: atom_id res chain seq x y z
N MET A 1 2.87 -22.22 2.40
CA MET A 1 1.94 -21.08 2.25
C MET A 1 2.65 -19.94 1.56
N ARG A 2 2.02 -19.35 0.57
CA ARG A 2 2.57 -18.17 -0.09
C ARG A 2 1.88 -16.93 0.44
N LEU A 3 2.65 -15.91 0.75
CA LEU A 3 2.11 -14.65 1.22
C LEU A 3 2.47 -13.55 0.23
N ILE A 4 1.52 -12.67 0.01
CA ILE A 4 1.72 -11.51 -0.85
C ILE A 4 1.24 -10.27 -0.10
N PRO A 5 1.76 -9.11 -0.47
CA PRO A 5 1.32 -7.88 0.19
C PRO A 5 -0.08 -7.47 -0.30
N SER A 6 -0.82 -6.88 0.61
CA SER A 6 -2.09 -6.24 0.29
C SER A 6 -2.05 -4.85 0.89
N TYR A 7 -2.42 -3.85 0.10
CA TYR A 7 -2.41 -2.46 0.56
C TYR A 7 -3.83 -1.97 0.84
N LYS A 8 -4.76 -2.91 1.06
CA LYS A 8 -6.12 -2.54 1.45
C LYS A 8 -6.18 -1.74 2.74
N PRO A 9 -5.36 -2.06 3.77
CA PRO A 9 -5.37 -1.23 4.97
C PRO A 9 -5.10 0.25 4.66
N MET A 10 -4.23 0.53 3.69
CA MET A 10 -3.92 1.89 3.31
C MET A 10 -5.18 2.61 2.78
N GLU A 11 -6.03 1.91 2.03
CA GLU A 11 -7.25 2.51 1.52
C GLU A 11 -8.15 2.96 2.67
N ILE A 12 -8.26 2.14 3.71
CA ILE A 12 -9.06 2.48 4.88
C ILE A 12 -8.43 3.67 5.62
N THR A 13 -7.11 3.66 5.75
CA THR A 13 -6.38 4.72 6.42
C THR A 13 -6.53 6.04 5.67
N PHE A 14 -6.53 6.01 4.33
CA PHE A 14 -6.80 7.20 3.55
C PHE A 14 -8.12 7.84 3.96
N ILE A 15 -9.17 7.02 4.10
CA ILE A 15 -10.48 7.52 4.47
C ILE A 15 -10.43 8.14 5.87
N ARG A 16 -9.79 7.44 6.83
CA ARG A 16 -9.69 7.94 8.20
C ARG A 16 -8.91 9.25 8.28
N LYS A 17 -7.89 9.40 7.46
CA LYS A 17 -7.00 10.55 7.52
C LYS A 17 -7.37 11.62 6.50
N ASP A 18 -8.42 11.40 5.72
CA ASP A 18 -8.88 12.33 4.71
C ASP A 18 -7.78 12.64 3.69
N LYS A 19 -7.13 11.59 3.21
CA LYS A 19 -6.08 11.68 2.21
C LYS A 19 -6.43 10.78 1.03
N THR A 20 -5.72 10.98 -0.07
CA THR A 20 -5.93 10.21 -1.29
C THR A 20 -4.60 9.80 -1.89
N LYS A 21 -4.66 8.91 -2.89
CA LYS A 21 -3.46 8.54 -3.64
C LYS A 21 -2.85 9.75 -4.35
N THR A 22 -3.70 10.67 -4.78
CA THR A 22 -3.21 11.89 -5.41
C THR A 22 -2.35 12.69 -4.44
N ASP A 23 -2.73 12.71 -3.16
CA ASP A 23 -1.92 13.37 -2.14
C ASP A 23 -0.55 12.73 -2.01
N LEU A 24 -0.47 11.40 -2.09
CA LEU A 24 0.83 10.72 -2.05
C LEU A 24 1.71 11.11 -3.22
N LYS A 25 1.13 11.18 -4.41
CA LYS A 25 1.89 11.59 -5.59
C LYS A 25 2.41 13.01 -5.42
N LYS A 26 1.57 13.88 -4.94
CA LYS A 26 1.89 15.29 -4.85
C LYS A 26 2.87 15.58 -3.72
N ASP A 27 2.59 15.05 -2.54
CA ASP A 27 3.34 15.41 -1.33
C ASP A 27 4.59 14.56 -1.13
N LEU A 28 4.54 13.29 -1.50
CA LEU A 28 5.67 12.38 -1.34
C LEU A 28 6.38 12.07 -2.63
N LYS A 29 5.86 12.57 -3.75
CA LYS A 29 6.45 12.34 -5.07
C LYS A 29 6.52 10.88 -5.45
N ILE A 30 5.56 10.09 -4.98
CA ILE A 30 5.49 8.69 -5.32
C ILE A 30 4.99 8.58 -6.75
N SER A 31 5.67 7.78 -7.56
CA SER A 31 5.37 7.67 -8.98
C SER A 31 4.07 6.92 -9.23
N THR A 32 3.48 7.18 -10.38
CA THR A 32 2.30 6.44 -10.82
C THR A 32 2.61 4.94 -10.91
N ALA A 33 3.83 4.61 -11.36
CA ALA A 33 4.24 3.22 -11.47
C ALA A 33 4.23 2.53 -10.11
N THR A 34 4.71 3.20 -9.06
CA THR A 34 4.72 2.64 -7.72
C THR A 34 3.30 2.43 -7.20
N LEU A 35 2.42 3.41 -7.43
CA LEU A 35 1.03 3.28 -7.01
C LEU A 35 0.34 2.13 -7.75
N ALA A 36 0.69 1.94 -9.03
CA ALA A 36 0.13 0.83 -9.81
C ALA A 36 0.57 -0.51 -9.23
N LYS A 37 1.84 -0.61 -8.80
CA LYS A 37 2.32 -1.84 -8.15
C LYS A 37 1.53 -2.13 -6.90
N MET A 38 1.27 -1.10 -6.10
CA MET A 38 0.51 -1.29 -4.86
C MET A 38 -0.90 -1.78 -5.17
N SER A 39 -1.53 -1.23 -6.22
CA SER A 39 -2.86 -1.66 -6.62
C SER A 39 -2.89 -3.12 -7.05
N LYS A 40 -1.77 -3.63 -7.57
CA LYS A 40 -1.67 -5.01 -8.03
C LYS A 40 -1.19 -5.96 -6.93
N GLY A 41 -0.91 -5.44 -5.73
CA GLY A 41 -0.39 -6.28 -4.65
C GLY A 41 1.05 -6.69 -4.86
N GLU A 42 1.83 -5.88 -5.54
CA GLU A 42 3.24 -6.15 -5.78
C GLU A 42 4.10 -5.48 -4.71
N ASN A 43 5.34 -5.96 -4.60
CA ASN A 43 6.26 -5.44 -3.59
C ASN A 43 6.70 -4.03 -3.94
N VAL A 44 6.80 -3.19 -2.92
CA VAL A 44 7.42 -1.88 -3.05
C VAL A 44 8.48 -1.75 -1.97
N ALA A 45 9.41 -0.82 -2.16
CA ALA A 45 10.50 -0.64 -1.22
C ALA A 45 9.97 -0.27 0.16
N LEU A 46 10.58 -0.83 1.19
CA LEU A 46 10.21 -0.52 2.57
C LEU A 46 10.33 0.97 2.86
N SER A 47 11.32 1.64 2.25
CA SER A 47 11.51 3.08 2.46
C SER A 47 10.26 3.87 2.02
N ILE A 48 9.60 3.41 0.96
CA ILE A 48 8.37 4.06 0.50
C ILE A 48 7.27 3.88 1.54
N LEU A 49 7.17 2.67 2.10
CA LEU A 49 6.16 2.39 3.12
C LEU A 49 6.41 3.22 4.38
N ILE A 50 7.67 3.39 4.75
CA ILE A 50 8.02 4.21 5.90
C ILE A 50 7.57 5.65 5.67
N ASN A 51 7.85 6.18 4.48
CA ASN A 51 7.46 7.55 4.16
C ASN A 51 5.94 7.72 4.22
N ILE A 52 5.20 6.73 3.72
CA ILE A 52 3.75 6.77 3.77
C ILE A 52 3.25 6.77 5.20
N CYS A 53 3.84 5.92 6.05
CA CYS A 53 3.45 5.86 7.46
C CYS A 53 3.71 7.18 8.16
N GLU A 54 4.85 7.80 7.88
CA GLU A 54 5.16 9.09 8.48
C GLU A 54 4.19 10.17 8.02
N TYR A 55 3.87 10.14 6.73
CA TYR A 55 2.97 11.13 6.15
C TYR A 55 1.55 10.99 6.72
N LEU A 56 1.07 9.76 6.83
CA LEU A 56 -0.28 9.49 7.33
C LEU A 56 -0.33 9.41 8.86
N GLU A 57 0.84 9.45 9.51
CA GLU A 57 0.94 9.35 10.98
C GLU A 57 0.26 8.08 11.47
N CYS A 58 0.71 6.96 10.93
CA CYS A 58 0.12 5.66 11.25
C CYS A 58 1.21 4.60 11.34
N ILE A 59 0.84 3.42 11.78
CA ILE A 59 1.76 2.30 11.87
C ILE A 59 1.73 1.49 10.60
N ILE A 60 2.71 0.60 10.42
CA ILE A 60 2.84 -0.15 9.16
C ILE A 60 1.60 -1.00 8.88
N GLU A 61 0.97 -1.54 9.90
CA GLU A 61 -0.22 -2.37 9.74
C GLU A 61 -1.40 -1.58 9.19
N ASP A 62 -1.37 -0.27 9.28
CA ASP A 62 -2.41 0.58 8.70
C ASP A 62 -2.19 0.84 7.22
N VAL A 63 -1.08 0.35 6.66
CA VAL A 63 -0.74 0.55 5.26
C VAL A 63 -0.74 -0.76 4.50
N ILE A 64 -0.13 -1.80 5.08
CA ILE A 64 0.11 -3.06 4.39
C ILE A 64 -0.20 -4.23 5.32
N GLU A 65 -0.68 -5.31 4.73
CA GLU A 65 -0.81 -6.59 5.42
C GLU A 65 -0.33 -7.67 4.47
N LEU A 66 0.00 -8.84 5.02
CA LEU A 66 0.34 -9.98 4.20
C LEU A 66 -0.86 -10.90 4.16
N VAL A 67 -1.23 -11.31 2.96
CA VAL A 67 -2.36 -12.20 2.77
C VAL A 67 -1.90 -13.41 2.01
N GLN A 68 -2.62 -14.51 2.17
CA GLN A 68 -2.30 -15.74 1.47
C GLN A 68 -2.67 -15.60 0.01
N ALA A 69 -1.72 -15.90 -0.86
CA ALA A 69 -1.96 -15.84 -2.29
C ALA A 69 -2.94 -16.96 -2.68
N GLU A 70 -3.83 -16.64 -3.61
CA GLU A 70 -4.69 -17.65 -4.19
C GLU A 70 -3.93 -18.33 -5.31
N GLU A 71 -3.63 -19.60 -5.13
CA GLU A 71 -2.76 -20.29 -6.04
C GLU A 71 -3.48 -21.20 -6.99
N ASN A 72 -4.73 -21.43 -6.74
CA ASN A 72 -5.45 -22.48 -7.47
C ASN A 72 -6.49 -21.94 -8.39
N HIS A 73 -6.53 -20.69 -8.55
CA HIS A 73 -7.53 -20.28 -9.46
C HIS A 73 -6.96 -20.01 -10.78
N GLN A 74 -6.88 -20.49 -11.10
CA GLN A 74 -6.65 -20.47 -12.11
C GLN A 74 -6.92 -21.06 -12.71
N SER A 75 -7.02 -21.33 -12.18
CA SER A 75 -7.28 -21.85 -12.55
C SER A 75 -7.54 -21.87 -12.95
#